data_64460255056dde8a619e20f9f68fda1f
#
_entry.id   64460255056dde8a619e20f9f68fda1f
#
_cell.length_a   1.000
_cell.length_b   1.000
_cell.length_c   1.000
_cell.angle_alpha   90.00
_cell.angle_beta   90.00
_cell.angle_gamma   90.00
#
_symmetry.space_group_name_H-M   'P 1'
#
loop_
_entity.id
_entity.type
_entity.pdbx_description
1 polymer ?
#
loop_
_entity_poly.entity_id
_entity_poly.type
_entity_poly.pdbx_seq_one_letter_code
_entity_poly.pdbx_strand_id
1 'polypeptide(L)'
;MCLFKKKISKKEFEESLNPPKKVSDFYTEIERKTFDCLKEKAKSFSKAYKYIDTMTRDYITQAASSGFTFITISEEELREELKRLNLLCSFPQIIAQLIDTFKNEGFWVDYKKNNGIDIMWNAQGPVFGEEIEYL
;
A
#
# COMPACT_ATOMS: atom_id res chain seq x y z
N MET A 1 12.55 -18.54 -9.14
CA MET A 1 12.42 -19.87 -9.69
C MET A 1 13.76 -20.35 -10.20
N CYS A 2 14.20 -21.50 -9.73
CA CYS A 2 15.47 -22.04 -10.15
C CYS A 2 15.23 -23.10 -11.21
N LEU A 3 15.51 -22.76 -12.44
CA LEU A 3 15.34 -23.66 -13.58
C LEU A 3 16.56 -24.51 -13.87
N PHE A 4 17.70 -24.10 -13.32
CA PHE A 4 18.96 -24.68 -13.68
C PHE A 4 19.62 -25.34 -12.50
N LYS A 5 19.85 -26.63 -12.63
CA LYS A 5 20.67 -27.40 -11.69
C LYS A 5 21.98 -27.81 -12.31
N LYS A 6 22.30 -27.23 -13.42
CA LYS A 6 23.52 -27.52 -14.16
C LYS A 6 24.71 -27.00 -13.39
N LYS A 7 25.72 -27.82 -13.25
CA LYS A 7 27.00 -27.40 -12.73
C LYS A 7 27.71 -26.57 -13.78
N ILE A 8 28.21 -25.42 -13.37
CA ILE A 8 29.00 -24.57 -14.23
C ILE A 8 30.44 -24.56 -13.75
N SER A 9 31.37 -24.31 -14.67
CA SER A 9 32.77 -24.19 -14.33
C SER A 9 33.01 -22.88 -13.59
N LYS A 10 34.13 -22.79 -12.90
CA LYS A 10 34.54 -21.56 -12.23
C LYS A 10 34.60 -20.40 -13.22
N LYS A 11 35.09 -20.64 -14.42
CA LYS A 11 35.17 -19.63 -15.46
C LYS A 11 33.79 -19.13 -15.90
N GLU A 12 32.87 -20.06 -16.11
CA GLU A 12 31.49 -19.71 -16.47
C GLU A 12 30.82 -18.90 -15.38
N PHE A 13 31.05 -19.26 -14.12
CA PHE A 13 30.51 -18.55 -12.98
C PHE A 13 31.07 -17.13 -12.91
N GLU A 14 32.36 -16.95 -13.09
CA GLU A 14 32.99 -15.63 -13.09
C GLU A 14 32.47 -14.78 -14.24
N GLU A 15 32.27 -15.36 -15.41
CA GLU A 15 31.72 -14.66 -16.56
C GLU A 15 30.27 -14.23 -16.30
N SER A 16 29.51 -15.05 -15.58
CA SER A 16 28.12 -14.74 -15.27
C SER A 16 27.97 -13.59 -14.29
N LEU A 17 29.02 -13.29 -13.51
CA LEU A 17 29.00 -12.16 -12.57
C LEU A 17 29.35 -10.83 -13.21
N ASN A 18 29.86 -10.85 -14.40
CA ASN A 18 30.24 -9.63 -15.12
C ASN A 18 29.14 -9.24 -16.08
N PRO A 19 28.78 -7.96 -16.16
CA PRO A 19 27.81 -7.54 -17.16
C PRO A 19 28.35 -7.80 -18.56
N PRO A 20 27.51 -8.21 -19.52
CA PRO A 20 27.95 -8.44 -20.90
C PRO A 20 28.50 -7.12 -21.49
N LYS A 21 29.53 -7.24 -22.31
CA LYS A 21 30.14 -6.09 -22.98
C LYS A 21 29.20 -5.48 -24.01
N LYS A 22 28.31 -6.29 -24.56
CA LYS A 22 27.33 -5.86 -25.56
C LYS A 22 26.04 -6.61 -25.31
N VAL A 23 24.97 -5.85 -25.12
CA VAL A 23 23.64 -6.43 -24.95
C VAL A 23 22.96 -6.55 -26.33
N SER A 24 22.10 -7.54 -26.46
CA SER A 24 21.33 -7.73 -27.68
C SER A 24 20.19 -6.71 -27.76
N ASP A 25 19.68 -6.51 -28.97
CA ASP A 25 18.51 -5.66 -29.16
C ASP A 25 17.30 -6.21 -28.44
N PHE A 26 17.17 -7.52 -28.37
CA PHE A 26 16.10 -8.17 -27.64
C PHE A 26 16.18 -7.85 -26.15
N TYR A 27 17.36 -7.94 -25.57
CA TYR A 27 17.55 -7.60 -24.15
C TYR A 27 17.14 -6.15 -23.87
N THR A 28 17.58 -5.23 -24.71
CA THR A 28 17.25 -3.80 -24.56
C THR A 28 15.74 -3.58 -24.64
N GLU A 29 15.07 -4.28 -25.57
CA GLU A 29 13.63 -4.18 -25.71
C GLU A 29 12.89 -4.69 -24.47
N ILE A 30 13.33 -5.83 -23.91
CA ILE A 30 12.74 -6.41 -22.72
C ILE A 30 12.94 -5.49 -21.50
N GLU A 31 14.13 -4.93 -21.37
CA GLU A 31 14.43 -3.98 -20.30
C GLU A 31 13.52 -2.75 -20.37
N ARG A 32 13.33 -2.22 -21.56
CA ARG A 32 12.44 -1.07 -21.79
C ARG A 32 10.99 -1.42 -21.47
N LYS A 33 10.50 -2.57 -21.93
CA LYS A 33 9.13 -3.02 -21.66
C LYS A 33 8.90 -3.21 -20.17
N THR A 34 9.87 -3.77 -19.47
CA THR A 34 9.79 -3.95 -18.02
C THR A 34 9.72 -2.62 -17.31
N PHE A 35 10.59 -1.69 -17.68
CA PHE A 35 10.61 -0.36 -17.12
C PHE A 35 9.28 0.37 -17.32
N ASP A 36 8.74 0.33 -18.54
CA ASP A 36 7.47 0.98 -18.85
C ASP A 36 6.31 0.40 -18.02
N CYS A 37 6.30 -0.92 -17.85
CA CYS A 37 5.29 -1.59 -17.04
C CYS A 37 5.38 -1.17 -15.57
N LEU A 38 6.58 -1.13 -15.02
CA LEU A 38 6.79 -0.73 -13.63
C LEU A 38 6.40 0.73 -13.41
N LYS A 39 6.66 1.57 -14.38
CA LYS A 39 6.27 2.98 -14.34
C LYS A 39 4.75 3.14 -14.32
N GLU A 40 4.04 2.38 -15.14
CA GLU A 40 2.58 2.41 -15.16
C GLU A 40 1.99 1.88 -13.86
N LYS A 41 2.56 0.82 -13.30
CA LYS A 41 2.12 0.29 -12.01
C LYS A 41 2.32 1.32 -10.89
N ALA A 42 3.44 2.02 -10.90
CA ALA A 42 3.72 3.05 -9.90
C ALA A 42 2.72 4.20 -9.98
N LYS A 43 2.37 4.63 -11.19
CA LYS A 43 1.34 5.66 -11.39
C LYS A 43 -0.02 5.20 -10.90
N SER A 44 -0.38 3.97 -11.22
CA SER A 44 -1.65 3.37 -10.81
C SER A 44 -1.75 3.28 -9.30
N PHE A 45 -0.66 2.86 -8.64
CA PHE A 45 -0.59 2.81 -7.19
C PHE A 45 -0.77 4.20 -6.57
N SER A 46 -0.06 5.20 -7.09
CA SER A 46 -0.14 6.56 -6.57
C SER A 46 -1.56 7.13 -6.66
N LYS A 47 -2.24 6.90 -7.77
CA LYS A 47 -3.63 7.34 -7.92
C LYS A 47 -4.56 6.63 -6.95
N ALA A 48 -4.42 5.31 -6.85
CA ALA A 48 -5.24 4.50 -5.97
C ALA A 48 -5.04 4.90 -4.52
N TYR A 49 -3.80 5.04 -4.12
CA TYR A 49 -3.47 5.40 -2.75
C TYR A 49 -3.98 6.79 -2.38
N LYS A 50 -3.79 7.75 -3.26
CA LYS A 50 -4.28 9.12 -3.04
C LYS A 50 -5.79 9.14 -2.84
N TYR A 51 -6.51 8.37 -3.62
CA TYR A 51 -7.96 8.27 -3.48
C TYR A 51 -8.36 7.66 -2.14
N ILE A 52 -7.75 6.55 -1.78
CA ILE A 52 -8.05 5.86 -0.51
C ILE A 52 -7.65 6.73 0.69
N ASP A 53 -6.52 7.40 0.60
CA ASP A 53 -6.07 8.32 1.66
C ASP A 53 -7.09 9.45 1.88
N THR A 54 -7.54 10.08 0.81
CA THR A 54 -8.53 11.14 0.87
C THR A 54 -9.85 10.64 1.46
N MET A 55 -10.33 9.50 0.99
CA MET A 55 -11.54 8.87 1.50
C MET A 55 -11.43 8.59 3.00
N THR A 56 -10.29 8.05 3.42
CA THR A 56 -10.05 7.72 4.81
C THR A 56 -10.06 8.98 5.69
N ARG A 57 -9.40 10.03 5.23
CA ARG A 57 -9.36 11.30 5.96
C ARG A 57 -10.75 11.93 6.09
N ASP A 58 -11.56 11.81 5.05
CA ASP A 58 -12.93 12.29 5.09
C ASP A 58 -13.75 11.52 6.13
N TYR A 59 -13.60 10.20 6.18
CA TYR A 59 -14.28 9.38 7.19
C TYR A 59 -13.84 9.75 8.61
N ILE A 60 -12.56 9.95 8.81
CA ILE A 60 -12.02 10.38 10.11
C ILE A 60 -12.60 11.73 10.50
N THR A 61 -12.63 12.68 9.58
CA THR A 61 -13.14 14.02 9.83
C THR A 61 -14.63 13.98 10.20
N GLN A 62 -15.42 13.22 9.47
CA GLN A 62 -16.84 13.08 9.74
C GLN A 62 -17.09 12.42 11.10
N ALA A 63 -16.36 11.37 11.41
CA ALA A 63 -16.50 10.68 12.68
C ALA A 63 -16.10 11.59 13.84
N ALA A 64 -14.98 12.27 13.72
CA ALA A 64 -14.51 13.21 14.75
C ALA A 64 -15.52 14.33 14.97
N SER A 65 -16.09 14.86 13.90
CA SER A 65 -17.11 15.91 13.98
C SER A 65 -18.39 15.44 14.66
N SER A 66 -18.61 14.13 14.68
CA SER A 66 -19.76 13.52 15.35
C SER A 66 -19.44 12.97 16.74
N GLY A 67 -18.23 13.22 17.24
CA GLY A 67 -17.81 12.82 18.58
C GLY A 67 -17.24 11.41 18.69
N PHE A 68 -17.02 10.74 17.58
CA PHE A 68 -16.39 9.41 17.58
C PHE A 68 -14.86 9.53 17.63
N THR A 69 -14.22 8.48 18.13
CA THR A 69 -12.76 8.42 18.24
C THR A 69 -12.17 7.31 17.39
N PHE A 70 -12.94 6.77 16.46
CA PHE A 70 -12.48 5.71 15.58
C PHE A 70 -13.32 5.64 14.32
N ILE A 71 -12.76 5.00 13.31
CA ILE A 71 -13.48 4.57 12.12
C ILE A 71 -13.09 3.13 11.81
N THR A 72 -13.97 2.45 11.09
CA THR A 72 -13.69 1.12 10.54
C THR A 72 -14.01 1.15 9.06
N ILE A 73 -13.06 0.72 8.25
CA ILE A 73 -13.28 0.57 6.81
C ILE A 73 -13.15 -0.90 6.49
N SER A 74 -14.20 -1.51 5.95
CA SER A 74 -14.18 -2.92 5.63
C SER A 74 -13.25 -3.20 4.46
N GLU A 75 -12.67 -4.38 4.44
CA GLU A 75 -11.82 -4.82 3.33
C GLU A 75 -12.63 -4.86 2.03
N GLU A 76 -13.88 -5.26 2.10
CA GLU A 76 -14.78 -5.31 0.96
C GLU A 76 -14.98 -3.91 0.35
N GLU A 77 -15.23 -2.91 1.18
CA GLU A 77 -15.39 -1.53 0.72
C GLU A 77 -14.13 -1.02 0.02
N LEU A 78 -12.95 -1.29 0.59
CA LEU A 78 -11.69 -0.91 0.00
C LEU A 78 -11.48 -1.58 -1.37
N ARG A 79 -11.77 -2.87 -1.46
CA ARG A 79 -11.62 -3.61 -2.70
C ARG A 79 -12.60 -3.12 -3.76
N GLU A 80 -13.83 -2.83 -3.38
CA GLU A 80 -14.84 -2.32 -4.30
C GLU A 80 -14.46 -0.95 -4.85
N GLU A 81 -13.95 -0.07 -4.01
CA GLU A 81 -13.51 1.25 -4.44
C GLU A 81 -12.34 1.17 -5.43
N LEU A 82 -11.37 0.32 -5.17
CA LEU A 82 -10.25 0.11 -6.08
C LEU A 82 -10.71 -0.50 -7.41
N LYS A 83 -11.66 -1.41 -7.35
CA LYS A 83 -12.22 -2.03 -8.53
C LYS A 83 -13.02 -1.02 -9.36
N ARG A 84 -13.81 -0.18 -8.71
CA ARG A 84 -14.59 0.87 -9.36
C ARG A 84 -13.70 1.83 -10.14
N LEU A 85 -12.54 2.13 -9.61
CA LEU A 85 -11.58 3.01 -10.26
C LEU A 85 -10.80 2.32 -11.38
N ASN A 86 -10.94 1.00 -11.49
CA ASN A 86 -10.26 0.18 -12.50
C ASN A 86 -8.74 0.43 -12.52
N LEU A 87 -8.15 0.49 -11.33
CA LEU A 87 -6.73 0.74 -11.18
C LEU A 87 -5.96 -0.56 -10.95
N LEU A 88 -4.85 -0.69 -11.65
CA LEU A 88 -3.96 -1.83 -11.49
C LEU A 88 -3.01 -1.58 -10.32
N CYS A 89 -3.39 -2.09 -9.16
CA CYS A 89 -2.55 -1.94 -7.98
C CYS A 89 -2.72 -3.13 -7.06
N SER A 90 -1.71 -3.37 -6.24
CA SER A 90 -1.73 -4.44 -5.25
C SER A 90 -2.49 -3.99 -4.01
N PHE A 91 -3.55 -4.71 -3.66
CA PHE A 91 -4.32 -4.43 -2.45
C PHE A 91 -3.45 -4.47 -1.18
N PRO A 92 -2.59 -5.49 -0.98
CA PRO A 92 -1.71 -5.50 0.18
C PRO A 92 -0.79 -4.30 0.28
N GLN A 93 -0.31 -3.77 -0.83
CA GLN A 93 0.52 -2.58 -0.83
C GLN A 93 -0.25 -1.34 -0.40
N ILE A 94 -1.49 -1.21 -0.84
CA ILE A 94 -2.38 -0.11 -0.43
C ILE A 94 -2.58 -0.16 1.08
N ILE A 95 -2.90 -1.33 1.62
CA ILE A 95 -3.11 -1.50 3.05
C ILE A 95 -1.84 -1.18 3.84
N ALA A 96 -0.70 -1.70 3.40
CA ALA A 96 0.57 -1.44 4.08
C ALA A 96 0.88 0.06 4.14
N GLN A 97 0.69 0.76 3.03
CA GLN A 97 0.95 2.19 2.97
C GLN A 97 -0.03 2.97 3.85
N LEU A 98 -1.29 2.56 3.86
CA LEU A 98 -2.32 3.21 4.68
C LEU A 98 -1.99 3.09 6.16
N ILE A 99 -1.62 1.89 6.59
CA ILE A 99 -1.22 1.63 7.98
C ILE A 99 -0.03 2.51 8.34
N ASP A 100 0.99 2.54 7.50
CA ASP A 100 2.21 3.30 7.75
C ASP A 100 1.93 4.80 7.84
N THR A 101 1.15 5.32 6.90
CA THR A 101 0.79 6.74 6.86
C THR A 101 0.11 7.18 8.14
N PHE A 102 -0.92 6.47 8.57
CA PHE A 102 -1.69 6.91 9.72
C PHE A 102 -1.00 6.64 11.04
N LYS A 103 -0.22 5.57 11.15
CA LYS A 103 0.62 5.37 12.33
C LYS A 103 1.63 6.49 12.49
N ASN A 104 2.25 6.92 11.40
CA ASN A 104 3.23 8.01 11.43
C ASN A 104 2.61 9.35 11.81
N GLU A 105 1.31 9.51 11.61
CA GLU A 105 0.59 10.72 12.02
C GLU A 105 0.07 10.65 13.45
N GLY A 106 0.26 9.54 14.13
CA GLY A 106 -0.13 9.39 15.53
C GLY A 106 -1.40 8.60 15.79
N PHE A 107 -2.01 8.06 14.76
CA PHE A 107 -3.19 7.22 14.91
C PHE A 107 -2.81 5.80 15.33
N TRP A 108 -3.71 5.15 16.03
CA TRP A 108 -3.63 3.70 16.24
C TRP A 108 -4.32 3.04 15.06
N VAL A 109 -3.65 2.06 14.46
CA VAL A 109 -4.17 1.38 13.28
C VAL A 109 -4.10 -0.13 13.52
N ASP A 110 -5.24 -0.78 13.35
CA ASP A 110 -5.32 -2.24 13.46
C ASP A 110 -5.95 -2.79 12.18
N TYR A 111 -5.24 -3.70 11.54
CA TYR A 111 -5.74 -4.35 10.33
C TYR A 111 -5.98 -5.82 10.59
N LYS A 112 -7.19 -6.26 10.30
CA LYS A 112 -7.57 -7.69 10.39
C LYS A 112 -7.92 -8.18 9.00
N LYS A 113 -7.15 -9.14 8.52
CA LYS A 113 -7.38 -9.73 7.22
C LYS A 113 -8.81 -10.22 7.10
N ASN A 114 -9.45 -9.92 5.97
CA ASN A 114 -10.84 -10.23 5.64
C ASN A 114 -11.89 -9.45 6.43
N ASN A 115 -11.51 -8.64 7.39
CA ASN A 115 -12.45 -7.80 8.12
C ASN A 115 -12.33 -6.33 7.76
N GLY A 116 -11.12 -5.79 7.85
CA GLY A 116 -10.90 -4.40 7.51
C GLY A 116 -9.87 -3.73 8.38
N ILE A 117 -9.87 -2.42 8.33
CA ILE A 117 -8.91 -1.61 9.02
C ILE A 117 -9.64 -0.69 10.01
N ASP A 118 -9.16 -0.69 11.24
CA ASP A 118 -9.63 0.20 12.28
C ASP A 118 -8.59 1.29 12.50
N ILE A 119 -9.04 2.53 12.48
CA ILE A 119 -8.18 3.68 12.74
C ILE A 119 -8.77 4.41 13.92
N MET A 120 -7.98 4.58 14.95
CA MET A 120 -8.42 5.15 16.22
C MET A 120 -7.54 6.33 16.60
N TRP A 121 -8.13 7.25 17.31
CA TRP A 121 -7.41 8.39 17.87
C TRP A 121 -7.91 8.68 19.25
N ASN A 122 -7.16 9.48 19.99
CA ASN A 122 -7.48 9.80 21.34
C ASN A 122 -8.05 11.22 21.41
N ALA A 123 -9.30 11.31 21.80
CA ALA A 123 -9.92 12.62 22.01
C ALA A 123 -9.50 13.12 23.37
N GLN A 124 -8.34 13.74 23.42
CA GLN A 124 -7.84 14.31 24.66
C GLN A 124 -8.42 15.70 24.90
N GLY A 125 -9.04 15.86 26.02
CA GLY A 125 -9.50 17.14 26.48
C GLY A 125 -9.92 16.99 27.92
N PRO A 126 -9.64 17.96 28.77
CA PRO A 126 -9.98 17.85 30.16
C PRO A 126 -11.50 17.75 30.38
N VAL A 127 -12.26 18.39 29.52
CA VAL A 127 -13.72 18.39 29.60
C VAL A 127 -14.30 17.10 29.01
N PHE A 128 -13.63 16.53 28.03
CA PHE A 128 -14.14 15.36 27.31
C PHE A 128 -14.32 14.14 28.22
N GLY A 129 -13.32 13.84 29.03
CA GLY A 129 -13.41 12.71 29.94
C GLY A 129 -14.51 12.88 30.98
N GLU A 130 -14.70 14.09 31.44
CA GLU A 130 -15.73 14.43 32.41
C GLU A 130 -17.12 14.36 31.79
N GLU A 131 -17.26 14.81 30.56
CA GLU A 131 -18.54 14.80 29.88
C GLU A 131 -19.03 13.37 29.57
N ILE A 132 -18.12 12.47 29.31
CA ILE A 132 -18.47 11.07 29.06
C ILE A 132 -19.13 10.45 30.27
N GLU A 133 -18.76 10.88 31.46
CA GLU A 133 -19.28 10.29 32.69
C GLU A 133 -20.77 10.50 32.86
N TYR A 134 -21.32 11.52 32.25
CA TYR A 134 -22.74 11.79 32.39
C TYR A 134 -23.56 11.58 31.12
N LEU A 135 -22.96 11.00 30.18
CA LEU A 135 -23.69 10.53 29.01
C LEU A 135 -24.19 9.12 29.24
#